data_295d3550ebba6ccdc561cd9aff57ea81
#
_entry.id   295d3550ebba6ccdc561cd9aff57ea81
#
_cell.length_a   1.000
_cell.length_b   1.000
_cell.length_c   1.000
_cell.angle_alpha   90.00
_cell.angle_beta   90.00
_cell.angle_gamma   90.00
#
_symmetry.space_group_name_H-M   'P 1'
#
loop_
_entity.id
_entity.type
_entity.pdbx_description
1 polymer ?
#
loop_
_entity_poly.entity_id
_entity_poly.type
_entity_poly.pdbx_seq_one_letter_code
_entity_poly.pdbx_strand_id
1 'polypeptide(L)'
;MAKKATRDAYGEALAELGKVNNKIVVLDADLSKSTKTVTFQKVFPERHINVGIAEADLIGTAAGLATAGMIPFASTFAMFAAGRAFEQIRNTVAYPKLNVKICPTHAGITVGEDGGSHQSIEDLALMRAIPGMVVLSP
;
A
#
# COMPACT_ATOMS: atom_id res chain seq x y z
N MET A 1 -5.29 -17.29 -21.08
CA MET A 1 -5.57 -16.69 -19.76
C MET A 1 -6.21 -15.34 -19.96
N ALA A 2 -7.29 -15.03 -19.26
CA ALA A 2 -7.88 -13.69 -19.30
C ALA A 2 -6.89 -12.68 -18.70
N LYS A 3 -6.67 -11.54 -19.36
CA LYS A 3 -5.84 -10.45 -18.82
C LYS A 3 -6.60 -9.82 -17.64
N LYS A 4 -5.91 -9.65 -16.51
CA LYS A 4 -6.45 -9.04 -15.29
C LYS A 4 -5.55 -7.89 -14.86
N ALA A 5 -6.13 -6.77 -14.45
CA ALA A 5 -5.34 -5.67 -13.90
C ALA A 5 -4.71 -6.09 -12.57
N THR A 6 -3.45 -5.71 -12.34
CA THR A 6 -2.71 -6.08 -11.11
C THR A 6 -3.44 -5.62 -9.85
N ARG A 7 -4.06 -4.44 -9.85
CA ARG A 7 -4.84 -3.94 -8.72
C ARG A 7 -6.08 -4.78 -8.41
N ASP A 8 -6.76 -5.34 -9.42
CA ASP A 8 -7.92 -6.21 -9.21
C ASP A 8 -7.47 -7.55 -8.58
N ALA A 9 -6.38 -8.12 -9.10
CA ALA A 9 -5.76 -9.32 -8.53
C ALA A 9 -5.30 -9.07 -7.08
N TYR A 10 -4.72 -7.91 -6.79
CA TYR A 10 -4.33 -7.51 -5.45
C TYR A 10 -5.52 -7.47 -4.48
N GLY A 11 -6.61 -6.78 -4.83
CA GLY A 11 -7.79 -6.69 -3.97
C GLY A 11 -8.41 -8.05 -3.66
N GLU A 12 -8.46 -8.95 -4.64
CA GLU A 12 -8.95 -10.33 -4.43
C GLU A 12 -8.00 -11.14 -3.55
N ALA A 13 -6.68 -11.07 -3.82
CA ALA A 13 -5.68 -11.78 -3.02
C ALA A 13 -5.72 -11.33 -1.55
N LEU A 14 -5.91 -10.04 -1.27
CA LEU A 14 -6.08 -9.53 0.10
C LEU A 14 -7.29 -10.19 0.80
N ALA A 15 -8.43 -10.26 0.10
CA ALA A 15 -9.63 -10.88 0.67
C ALA A 15 -9.41 -12.38 0.96
N GLU A 16 -8.73 -13.10 0.07
CA GLU A 16 -8.39 -14.52 0.31
C GLU A 16 -7.41 -14.69 1.46
N LEU A 17 -6.35 -13.87 1.52
CA LEU A 17 -5.38 -13.89 2.61
C LEU A 17 -6.05 -13.58 3.97
N GLY A 18 -7.00 -12.64 3.98
CA GLY A 18 -7.75 -12.28 5.18
C GLY A 18 -8.60 -13.42 5.77
N LYS A 19 -9.01 -14.38 4.94
CA LYS A 19 -9.75 -15.58 5.39
C LYS A 19 -8.86 -16.55 6.16
N VAL A 20 -7.58 -16.64 5.77
CA VAL A 20 -6.65 -17.62 6.35
C VAL A 20 -5.74 -17.03 7.43
N ASN A 21 -5.68 -15.70 7.54
CA ASN A 21 -4.84 -15.03 8.54
C ASN A 21 -5.54 -13.79 9.12
N ASN A 22 -5.96 -13.89 10.38
CA ASN A 22 -6.67 -12.83 11.09
C ASN A 22 -5.78 -11.65 11.53
N LYS A 23 -4.46 -11.77 11.41
CA LYS A 23 -3.51 -10.67 11.68
C LYS A 23 -3.40 -9.68 10.53
N ILE A 24 -3.92 -10.02 9.35
CA ILE A 24 -3.91 -9.11 8.21
C ILE A 24 -4.89 -7.97 8.45
N VAL A 25 -4.37 -6.75 8.34
CA VAL A 25 -5.12 -5.49 8.32
C VAL A 25 -4.77 -4.72 7.06
N VAL A 26 -5.74 -4.05 6.48
CA VAL A 26 -5.56 -3.28 5.24
C VAL A 26 -5.83 -1.82 5.51
N LEU A 27 -4.91 -0.96 5.10
CA LEU A 27 -5.03 0.48 5.26
C LEU A 27 -5.05 1.16 3.89
N ASP A 28 -5.78 2.27 3.80
CA ASP A 28 -5.91 3.04 2.57
C ASP A 28 -5.98 4.55 2.87
N ALA A 29 -5.47 5.36 1.95
CA ALA A 29 -5.51 6.83 2.05
C ALA A 29 -6.58 7.41 1.13
N ASP A 30 -7.86 7.06 1.38
CA ASP A 30 -9.06 7.51 0.66
C ASP A 30 -9.12 7.11 -0.83
N LEU A 31 -8.41 6.04 -1.20
CA LEU A 31 -8.33 5.53 -2.58
C LEU A 31 -8.82 4.08 -2.72
N SER A 32 -9.59 3.56 -1.78
CA SER A 32 -9.94 2.14 -1.69
C SER A 32 -10.63 1.58 -2.94
N LYS A 33 -11.40 2.39 -3.66
CA LYS A 33 -12.02 2.01 -4.94
C LYS A 33 -10.97 1.87 -6.05
N SER A 34 -9.98 2.75 -6.07
CA SER A 34 -8.91 2.78 -7.08
C SER A 34 -7.85 1.72 -6.84
N THR A 35 -7.42 1.54 -5.60
CA THR A 35 -6.44 0.54 -5.14
C THR A 35 -7.04 -0.86 -5.05
N LYS A 36 -8.38 -0.98 -5.06
CA LYS A 36 -9.17 -2.22 -4.89
C LYS A 36 -9.14 -2.80 -3.48
N THR A 37 -8.63 -2.09 -2.49
CA THR A 37 -8.72 -2.49 -1.08
C THR A 37 -10.18 -2.59 -0.59
N VAL A 38 -11.11 -1.92 -1.29
CA VAL A 38 -12.56 -2.06 -1.08
C VAL A 38 -13.05 -3.52 -1.15
N THR A 39 -12.35 -4.40 -1.87
CA THR A 39 -12.68 -5.83 -1.95
C THR A 39 -12.45 -6.51 -0.60
N PHE A 40 -11.34 -6.19 0.08
CA PHE A 40 -11.07 -6.64 1.44
C PHE A 40 -12.07 -6.02 2.43
N GLN A 41 -12.32 -4.71 2.32
CA GLN A 41 -13.25 -3.97 3.20
C GLN A 41 -14.66 -4.59 3.22
N LYS A 42 -15.17 -5.05 2.08
CA LYS A 42 -16.49 -5.69 2.00
C LYS A 42 -16.58 -7.00 2.78
N VAL A 43 -15.47 -7.71 2.94
CA VAL A 43 -15.41 -9.01 3.66
C VAL A 43 -15.03 -8.82 5.12
N PHE A 44 -14.12 -7.88 5.40
CA PHE A 44 -13.54 -7.64 6.73
C PHE A 44 -13.54 -6.15 7.05
N PRO A 45 -14.72 -5.51 7.22
CA PRO A 45 -14.79 -4.07 7.46
C PRO A 45 -14.05 -3.64 8.74
N GLU A 46 -14.00 -4.50 9.77
CA GLU A 46 -13.32 -4.27 11.05
C GLU A 46 -11.79 -4.33 10.97
N ARG A 47 -11.25 -4.82 9.86
CA ARG A 47 -9.81 -4.90 9.60
C ARG A 47 -9.36 -4.02 8.43
N HIS A 48 -10.25 -3.13 7.97
CA HIS A 48 -9.94 -2.12 6.97
C HIS A 48 -9.99 -0.73 7.59
N ILE A 49 -8.91 0.03 7.44
CA ILE A 49 -8.75 1.37 8.01
C ILE A 49 -8.55 2.36 6.88
N ASN A 50 -9.40 3.37 6.79
CA ASN A 50 -9.19 4.51 5.91
C ASN A 50 -8.72 5.70 6.74
N VAL A 51 -7.50 6.17 6.49
CA VAL A 51 -6.91 7.29 7.23
C VAL A 51 -7.20 8.65 6.59
N GLY A 52 -7.97 8.67 5.50
CA GLY A 52 -8.16 9.88 4.70
C GLY A 52 -6.95 10.18 3.81
N ILE A 53 -6.91 11.35 3.22
CA ILE A 53 -5.80 11.79 2.34
C ILE A 53 -4.59 12.19 3.19
N ALA A 54 -3.93 11.19 3.82
CA ALA A 54 -2.86 11.39 4.79
C ALA A 54 -1.83 10.25 4.70
N GLU A 55 -1.01 10.23 3.65
CA GLU A 55 -0.11 9.13 3.35
C GLU A 55 1.00 8.93 4.40
N ALA A 56 1.46 10.02 5.04
CA ALA A 56 2.41 9.93 6.14
C ALA A 56 1.78 9.20 7.35
N ASP A 57 0.52 9.54 7.68
CA ASP A 57 -0.24 8.86 8.73
C ASP A 57 -0.56 7.41 8.37
N LEU A 58 -0.87 7.12 7.09
CA LEU A 58 -1.04 5.77 6.57
C LEU A 58 0.15 4.87 6.93
N ILE A 59 1.36 5.34 6.66
CA ILE A 59 2.59 4.58 6.93
C ILE A 59 2.89 4.52 8.43
N GLY A 60 2.70 5.62 9.16
CA GLY A 60 2.87 5.65 10.62
C GLY A 60 1.92 4.69 11.34
N THR A 61 0.65 4.70 10.98
CA THR A 61 -0.38 3.79 11.52
C THR A 61 -0.06 2.33 11.17
N ALA A 62 0.33 2.05 9.93
CA ALA A 62 0.75 0.70 9.54
C ALA A 62 1.97 0.22 10.34
N ALA A 63 2.96 1.08 10.58
CA ALA A 63 4.11 0.76 11.41
C ALA A 63 3.71 0.45 12.86
N GLY A 64 2.83 1.26 13.45
CA GLY A 64 2.29 1.01 14.80
C GLY A 64 1.57 -0.34 14.91
N LEU A 65 0.73 -0.69 13.93
CA LEU A 65 0.05 -1.97 13.87
C LEU A 65 1.04 -3.15 13.74
N ALA A 66 2.12 -2.97 12.97
CA ALA A 66 3.15 -3.98 12.85
C ALA A 66 3.88 -4.23 14.18
N THR A 67 4.14 -3.18 14.98
CA THR A 67 4.72 -3.35 16.33
C THR A 67 3.76 -4.07 17.30
N ALA A 68 2.45 -3.96 17.08
CA ALA A 68 1.43 -4.70 17.83
C ALA A 68 1.22 -6.15 17.33
N GLY A 69 2.05 -6.62 16.38
CA GLY A 69 2.02 -8.00 15.88
C GLY A 69 1.01 -8.25 14.76
N MET A 70 0.44 -7.20 14.17
CA MET A 70 -0.39 -7.29 12.97
C MET A 70 0.48 -7.35 11.70
N ILE A 71 -0.15 -7.69 10.60
CA ILE A 71 0.47 -7.72 9.26
C ILE A 71 -0.25 -6.69 8.38
N PRO A 72 0.17 -5.42 8.43
CA PRO A 72 -0.49 -4.37 7.69
C PRO A 72 -0.11 -4.35 6.21
N PHE A 73 -1.11 -4.10 5.37
CA PHE A 73 -1.00 -3.78 3.95
C PHE A 73 -1.46 -2.34 3.75
N ALA A 74 -0.55 -1.44 3.43
CA ALA A 74 -0.81 -0.02 3.24
C ALA A 74 -0.87 0.32 1.75
N SER A 75 -1.97 0.92 1.31
CA SER A 75 -2.26 1.18 -0.10
C SER A 75 -2.61 2.64 -0.37
N THR A 76 -2.03 3.19 -1.41
CA THR A 76 -2.30 4.49 -2.00
C THR A 76 -1.75 4.50 -3.42
N PHE A 77 -1.63 5.64 -4.10
CA PHE A 77 -0.92 5.71 -5.37
C PHE A 77 0.60 5.74 -5.17
N ALA A 78 1.33 5.22 -6.15
CA ALA A 78 2.79 5.09 -6.08
C ALA A 78 3.48 6.45 -5.85
N MET A 79 3.02 7.51 -6.54
CA MET A 79 3.54 8.87 -6.37
C MET A 79 3.41 9.34 -4.92
N PHE A 80 2.29 9.03 -4.27
CA PHE A 80 2.04 9.50 -2.91
C PHE A 80 2.72 8.63 -1.85
N ALA A 81 2.80 7.33 -2.05
CA ALA A 81 3.59 6.46 -1.17
C ALA A 81 5.08 6.83 -1.22
N ALA A 82 5.66 6.84 -2.42
CA ALA A 82 7.09 7.09 -2.61
C ALA A 82 7.48 8.55 -2.41
N GLY A 83 6.60 9.50 -2.73
CA GLY A 83 6.87 10.92 -2.58
C GLY A 83 6.53 11.45 -1.18
N ARG A 84 5.24 11.48 -0.83
CA ARG A 84 4.77 12.11 0.41
C ARG A 84 5.18 11.39 1.68
N ALA A 85 5.23 10.05 1.66
CA ALA A 85 5.51 9.23 2.83
C ALA A 85 6.90 8.59 2.82
N PHE A 86 7.81 9.04 1.97
CA PHE A 86 9.15 8.47 1.83
C PHE A 86 9.91 8.42 3.15
N GLU A 87 9.90 9.51 3.91
CA GLU A 87 10.59 9.61 5.19
C GLU A 87 10.01 8.59 6.19
N GLN A 88 8.69 8.46 6.29
CA GLN A 88 8.04 7.51 7.19
C GLN A 88 8.36 6.07 6.78
N ILE A 89 8.39 5.77 5.47
CA ILE A 89 8.81 4.46 4.99
C ILE A 89 10.24 4.16 5.41
N ARG A 90 11.15 5.12 5.22
CA ARG A 90 12.57 4.97 5.55
C ARG A 90 12.81 4.83 7.04
N ASN A 91 12.31 5.74 7.85
CA ASN A 91 12.66 5.83 9.28
C ASN A 91 11.70 5.04 10.18
N THR A 92 10.42 4.97 9.83
CA THR A 92 9.42 4.35 10.71
C THR A 92 9.19 2.88 10.37
N VAL A 93 9.40 2.47 9.12
CA VAL A 93 9.21 1.08 8.68
C VAL A 93 10.54 0.36 8.46
N ALA A 94 11.39 0.88 7.59
CA ALA A 94 12.60 0.16 7.16
C ALA A 94 13.70 0.15 8.23
N TYR A 95 13.96 1.27 8.89
CA TYR A 95 14.99 1.35 9.92
C TYR A 95 14.77 0.35 11.07
N PRO A 96 13.57 0.26 11.68
CA PRO A 96 13.27 -0.77 12.70
C PRO A 96 12.93 -2.14 12.10
N LYS A 97 12.98 -2.32 10.78
CA LYS A 97 12.70 -3.58 10.05
C LYS A 97 11.30 -4.15 10.34
N LEU A 98 10.29 -3.30 10.34
CA LEU A 98 8.92 -3.71 10.59
C LEU A 98 8.31 -4.46 9.39
N ASN A 99 7.43 -5.42 9.70
CA ASN A 99 6.76 -6.25 8.70
C ASN A 99 5.53 -5.54 8.10
N VAL A 100 5.75 -4.42 7.40
CA VAL A 100 4.72 -3.66 6.69
C VAL A 100 4.81 -3.95 5.19
N LYS A 101 3.65 -4.23 4.55
CA LYS A 101 3.53 -4.35 3.11
C LYS A 101 3.03 -3.02 2.56
N ILE A 102 3.88 -2.32 1.83
CA ILE A 102 3.54 -1.07 1.14
C ILE A 102 3.19 -1.45 -0.28
N CYS A 103 1.91 -1.38 -0.61
CA CYS A 103 1.36 -1.91 -1.87
C CYS A 103 0.68 -0.79 -2.67
N PRO A 104 1.47 0.13 -3.24
CA PRO A 104 0.93 1.22 -4.04
C PRO A 104 0.50 0.73 -5.43
N THR A 105 -0.44 1.47 -6.02
CA THR A 105 -0.91 1.25 -7.38
C THR A 105 -0.61 2.48 -8.26
N HIS A 106 -0.92 2.40 -9.55
CA HIS A 106 -0.82 3.53 -10.48
C HIS A 106 0.62 4.08 -10.64
N ALA A 107 1.64 3.19 -10.61
CA ALA A 107 3.00 3.56 -10.98
C ALA A 107 3.13 3.78 -12.50
N GLY A 108 4.13 4.57 -12.90
CA GLY A 108 4.42 4.86 -14.30
C GLY A 108 3.60 6.01 -14.88
N ILE A 109 3.53 6.07 -16.20
CA ILE A 109 2.99 7.20 -16.96
C ILE A 109 1.56 6.96 -17.52
N THR A 110 0.92 5.85 -17.17
CA THR A 110 -0.39 5.46 -17.72
C THR A 110 -1.54 5.68 -16.75
N VAL A 111 -1.43 6.66 -15.84
CA VAL A 111 -2.44 6.95 -14.80
C VAL A 111 -3.79 7.42 -15.39
N GLY A 112 -3.81 7.96 -16.59
CA GLY A 112 -5.03 8.42 -17.23
C GLY A 112 -5.34 9.89 -16.94
N GLU A 113 -6.60 10.21 -16.65
CA GLU A 113 -7.10 11.58 -16.56
C GLU A 113 -6.50 12.41 -15.41
N ASP A 114 -6.02 11.78 -14.35
CA ASP A 114 -5.34 12.46 -13.24
C ASP A 114 -4.02 13.11 -13.66
N GLY A 115 -3.41 12.65 -14.74
CA GLY A 115 -2.28 13.28 -15.40
C GLY A 115 -0.97 13.26 -14.61
N GLY A 116 -0.06 14.17 -14.98
CA GLY A 116 1.33 14.18 -14.54
C GLY A 116 1.56 14.29 -13.04
N SER A 117 0.65 14.91 -12.28
CA SER A 117 0.76 15.01 -10.81
C SER A 117 0.58 13.67 -10.09
N HIS A 118 -0.02 12.68 -10.75
CA HIS A 118 -0.28 11.34 -10.21
C HIS A 118 0.62 10.26 -10.82
N GLN A 119 1.39 10.61 -11.86
CA GLN A 119 2.37 9.71 -12.47
C GLN A 119 3.62 9.59 -11.60
N SER A 120 4.15 8.38 -11.46
CA SER A 120 5.40 8.13 -10.73
C SER A 120 6.38 7.37 -11.63
N ILE A 121 7.56 7.94 -11.84
CA ILE A 121 8.66 7.33 -12.59
C ILE A 121 9.87 7.02 -11.72
N GLU A 122 9.89 7.53 -10.50
CA GLU A 122 10.99 7.47 -9.53
C GLU A 122 10.73 6.53 -8.35
N ASP A 123 9.54 5.97 -8.20
CA ASP A 123 9.11 5.14 -7.07
C ASP A 123 10.04 3.95 -6.82
N LEU A 124 10.40 3.19 -7.84
CA LEU A 124 11.31 2.06 -7.71
C LEU A 124 12.73 2.50 -7.29
N ALA A 125 13.20 3.63 -7.82
CA ALA A 125 14.52 4.16 -7.49
C ALA A 125 14.56 4.60 -6.02
N LEU A 126 13.53 5.34 -5.57
CA LEU A 126 13.42 5.79 -4.18
C LEU A 126 13.35 4.61 -3.20
N MET A 127 12.52 3.62 -3.47
CA MET A 127 12.37 2.45 -2.60
C MET A 127 13.65 1.60 -2.56
N ARG A 128 14.35 1.44 -3.70
CA ARG A 128 15.63 0.71 -3.76
C ARG A 128 16.78 1.41 -3.06
N ALA A 129 16.70 2.73 -2.86
CA ALA A 129 17.68 3.48 -2.09
C ALA A 129 17.61 3.20 -0.58
N ILE A 130 16.52 2.58 -0.08
CA ILE A 130 16.32 2.29 1.33
C ILE A 130 16.97 0.95 1.69
N PRO A 131 17.98 0.91 2.61
CA PRO A 131 18.64 -0.33 3.00
C PRO A 131 17.65 -1.38 3.55
N GLY A 132 17.76 -2.61 3.06
CA GLY A 132 16.92 -3.73 3.50
C GLY A 132 15.51 -3.75 2.93
N MET A 133 15.11 -2.77 2.14
CA MET A 133 13.81 -2.77 1.46
C MET A 133 13.77 -3.84 0.36
N VAL A 134 12.74 -4.68 0.39
CA VAL A 134 12.43 -5.61 -0.70
C VAL A 134 11.46 -4.91 -1.65
N VAL A 135 11.85 -4.74 -2.90
CA VAL A 135 11.06 -4.02 -3.92
C VAL A 135 10.65 -5.00 -5.02
N LEU A 136 9.35 -5.14 -5.24
CA LEU A 136 8.75 -6.00 -6.25
C LEU A 136 7.97 -5.17 -7.26
N SER A 137 8.00 -5.59 -8.51
CA SER A 137 7.18 -5.03 -9.59
C SER A 137 6.50 -6.20 -10.31
N PRO A 138 5.28 -6.57 -9.90
CA PRO A 138 4.55 -7.71 -10.45
C PRO A 138 4.00 -7.44 -11.86
#